data_e4edf7c7172caabca99c9daa99fb5b26
#
_entry.id   e4edf7c7172caabca99c9daa99fb5b26
#
_cell.length_a   1.000
_cell.length_b   1.000
_cell.length_c   1.000
_cell.angle_alpha   90.00
_cell.angle_beta   90.00
_cell.angle_gamma   90.00
#
_symmetry.space_group_name_H-M   'P 1'
#
loop_
_entity.id
_entity.type
_entity.pdbx_description
1 polymer ?
#
loop_
_entity_poly.entity_id
_entity_poly.type
_entity_poly.pdbx_seq_one_letter_code
_entity_poly.pdbx_strand_id
1 'polypeptide(L)'
;MSEIKDIGLYESGERKIQWVKANMPLLRALEEEFSADKPFKGLKVALSVHLEAKTAYLCRVLAAGGANMYITGSNPLSTQDDVAAALVKGGLNVFAKHGASAEEYHAHIKKVLECGPNVIIDDGGDLVNTIHNEYPNLTSGVIGGCEETTTGIIRLKAMENDGKLRFPMVAVNNAKCKYLFDNRYGTGQSVWNGINRTTNLIVAGKTAVVAGYGWGGKGVAMRAKALGAKVIVTEIDKIKAMEAVMDGFSVMPMVEAAKYGDFFITVTGCDNVITEKAFLNMKDGAIVCNAGHFNVEINIDDLERLATEKELKRDNIMGYKMPTGAWVNLLAEGRLVNLAAGDGHPAEIMDMSFALQALSARYAVENRDKLKVGVNVVPEEIDCRVAEMKLASWGITIDALTPEQEKYINSWNV
;
A
#
# COMPACT_ATOMS: atom_id res chain seq x y z
N MET A 1 18.46 -15.80 13.28
CA MET A 1 19.50 -15.27 12.36
C MET A 1 18.76 -14.74 11.16
N SER A 2 18.99 -13.48 10.77
CA SER A 2 18.32 -12.85 9.62
C SER A 2 18.65 -13.56 8.31
N GLU A 3 17.77 -13.47 7.32
CA GLU A 3 17.95 -14.00 5.96
C GLU A 3 17.71 -12.91 4.95
N ILE A 4 18.81 -12.38 4.40
CA ILE A 4 18.82 -11.29 3.42
C ILE A 4 19.80 -11.65 2.30
N LYS A 5 19.79 -10.89 1.21
CA LYS A 5 20.63 -11.16 0.04
C LYS A 5 22.11 -10.94 0.31
N ASP A 6 22.49 -9.76 0.79
CA ASP A 6 23.87 -9.35 1.04
C ASP A 6 23.94 -8.23 2.08
N ILE A 7 24.64 -8.49 3.20
CA ILE A 7 24.85 -7.49 4.24
C ILE A 7 25.76 -6.34 3.79
N GLY A 8 26.61 -6.56 2.80
CA GLY A 8 27.53 -5.54 2.26
C GLY A 8 26.82 -4.35 1.62
N LEU A 9 25.53 -4.48 1.30
CA LEU A 9 24.72 -3.40 0.71
C LEU A 9 24.26 -2.33 1.71
N TYR A 10 24.53 -2.50 3.01
CA TYR A 10 23.94 -1.71 4.10
C TYR A 10 24.16 -0.19 3.98
N GLU A 11 25.29 0.28 3.45
CA GLU A 11 25.56 1.71 3.33
C GLU A 11 24.62 2.43 2.37
N SER A 12 24.25 1.76 1.25
CA SER A 12 23.26 2.27 0.30
C SER A 12 21.88 2.39 0.98
N GLY A 13 21.46 1.33 1.66
CA GLY A 13 20.20 1.33 2.40
C GLY A 13 20.16 2.38 3.50
N GLU A 14 21.28 2.55 4.23
CA GLU A 14 21.39 3.58 5.27
C GLU A 14 21.19 4.98 4.70
N ARG A 15 21.82 5.31 3.57
CA ARG A 15 21.62 6.62 2.92
C ARG A 15 20.16 6.85 2.55
N LYS A 16 19.45 5.83 2.03
CA LYS A 16 18.03 5.91 1.71
C LYS A 16 17.18 6.15 2.96
N ILE A 17 17.46 5.42 4.05
CA ILE A 17 16.73 5.57 5.32
C ILE A 17 16.96 6.96 5.92
N GLN A 18 18.19 7.49 5.87
CA GLN A 18 18.49 8.84 6.36
C GLN A 18 17.77 9.92 5.52
N TRP A 19 17.69 9.73 4.20
CA TRP A 19 16.93 10.62 3.33
C TRP A 19 15.45 10.69 3.72
N VAL A 20 14.80 9.54 3.89
CA VAL A 20 13.37 9.53 4.26
C VAL A 20 13.17 10.03 5.70
N LYS A 21 14.05 9.72 6.63
CA LYS A 21 14.03 10.26 8.00
C LYS A 21 14.02 11.80 8.00
N ALA A 22 14.82 12.43 7.13
CA ALA A 22 14.83 13.89 6.99
C ALA A 22 13.47 14.45 6.51
N ASN A 23 12.71 13.68 5.74
CA ASN A 23 11.44 14.09 5.13
C ASN A 23 10.18 13.49 5.81
N MET A 24 10.34 12.87 6.98
CA MET A 24 9.25 12.26 7.75
C MET A 24 9.21 12.84 9.19
N PRO A 25 8.77 14.10 9.33
CA PRO A 25 8.80 14.81 10.62
C PRO A 25 7.89 14.20 11.69
N LEU A 26 6.76 13.58 11.31
CA LEU A 26 5.85 12.93 12.26
C LEU A 26 6.52 11.70 12.89
N LEU A 27 7.12 10.85 12.07
CA LEU A 27 7.86 9.70 12.58
C LEU A 27 9.07 10.10 13.42
N ARG A 28 9.75 11.23 13.11
CA ARG A 28 10.83 11.74 13.98
C ARG A 28 10.32 12.14 15.35
N ALA A 29 9.21 12.85 15.41
CA ALA A 29 8.59 13.21 16.68
C ALA A 29 8.16 11.98 17.48
N LEU A 30 7.60 10.96 16.80
CA LEU A 30 7.25 9.68 17.43
C LEU A 30 8.48 8.86 17.85
N GLU A 31 9.60 8.93 17.11
CA GLU A 31 10.87 8.29 17.52
C GLU A 31 11.35 8.85 18.87
N GLU A 32 11.30 10.16 19.05
CA GLU A 32 11.68 10.83 20.31
C GLU A 32 10.72 10.42 21.45
N GLU A 33 9.41 10.50 21.23
CA GLU A 33 8.38 10.13 22.19
C GLU A 33 8.50 8.65 22.60
N PHE A 34 8.58 7.74 21.62
CA PHE A 34 8.68 6.30 21.91
C PHE A 34 10.01 5.91 22.54
N SER A 35 11.08 6.64 22.24
CA SER A 35 12.37 6.45 22.91
C SER A 35 12.29 6.76 24.41
N ALA A 36 11.46 7.72 24.80
CA ALA A 36 11.24 8.06 26.21
C ALA A 36 10.26 7.08 26.89
N ASP A 37 9.10 6.84 26.28
CA ASP A 37 7.98 6.09 26.87
C ASP A 37 8.14 4.58 26.82
N LYS A 38 8.88 4.06 25.82
CA LYS A 38 9.09 2.62 25.58
C LYS A 38 7.79 1.80 25.53
N PRO A 39 6.78 2.18 24.71
CA PRO A 39 5.47 1.54 24.72
C PRO A 39 5.49 0.07 24.30
N PHE A 40 6.53 -0.37 23.58
CA PHE A 40 6.69 -1.75 23.11
C PHE A 40 7.74 -2.53 23.88
N LYS A 41 8.16 -2.06 25.06
CA LYS A 41 9.24 -2.71 25.85
C LYS A 41 8.95 -4.18 26.11
N GLY A 42 9.83 -5.06 25.60
CA GLY A 42 9.74 -6.51 25.77
C GLY A 42 8.77 -7.20 24.83
N LEU A 43 8.06 -6.47 23.96
CA LEU A 43 7.14 -7.05 23.00
C LEU A 43 7.84 -7.41 21.70
N LYS A 44 7.42 -8.51 21.09
CA LYS A 44 7.82 -8.96 19.75
C LYS A 44 6.81 -8.43 18.75
N VAL A 45 7.30 -7.68 17.78
CA VAL A 45 6.49 -7.10 16.70
C VAL A 45 6.87 -7.77 15.38
N ALA A 46 5.90 -8.47 14.78
CA ALA A 46 5.98 -9.02 13.44
C ALA A 46 5.48 -7.98 12.43
N LEU A 47 6.27 -7.68 11.41
CA LEU A 47 5.90 -6.71 10.39
C LEU A 47 6.09 -7.31 8.99
N SER A 48 5.04 -7.22 8.16
CA SER A 48 5.06 -7.50 6.73
C SER A 48 4.45 -6.31 5.99
N VAL A 49 5.29 -5.40 5.52
CA VAL A 49 4.93 -4.23 4.72
C VAL A 49 5.96 -4.13 3.59
N HIS A 50 5.65 -3.45 2.49
CA HIS A 50 6.62 -3.24 1.42
C HIS A 50 7.96 -2.75 1.98
N LEU A 51 9.02 -3.60 1.89
CA LEU A 51 10.29 -3.35 2.57
C LEU A 51 11.20 -2.41 1.75
N GLU A 52 10.96 -1.12 1.96
CA GLU A 52 11.73 -0.02 1.39
C GLU A 52 12.08 1.00 2.50
N ALA A 53 12.73 2.11 2.16
CA ALA A 53 13.33 3.01 3.15
C ALA A 53 12.36 3.59 4.18
N LYS A 54 11.12 3.92 3.77
CA LYS A 54 10.11 4.51 4.67
C LYS A 54 9.61 3.47 5.69
N THR A 55 9.36 2.24 5.23
CA THR A 55 9.04 1.10 6.10
C THR A 55 10.17 0.79 7.06
N ALA A 56 11.41 0.84 6.59
CA ALA A 56 12.57 0.63 7.44
C ALA A 56 12.66 1.70 8.54
N TYR A 57 12.30 2.95 8.24
CA TYR A 57 12.28 3.99 9.24
C TYR A 57 11.15 3.77 10.28
N LEU A 58 9.97 3.35 9.87
CA LEU A 58 8.91 2.90 10.80
C LEU A 58 9.42 1.79 11.73
N CYS A 59 10.11 0.78 11.20
CA CYS A 59 10.69 -0.30 12.00
C CYS A 59 11.67 0.23 13.07
N ARG A 60 12.47 1.23 12.73
CA ARG A 60 13.39 1.89 13.69
C ARG A 60 12.66 2.67 14.76
N VAL A 61 11.57 3.36 14.42
CA VAL A 61 10.72 4.08 15.40
C VAL A 61 10.11 3.11 16.41
N LEU A 62 9.57 1.98 15.94
CA LEU A 62 9.02 0.94 16.81
C LEU A 62 10.12 0.30 17.68
N ALA A 63 11.28 0.03 17.12
CA ALA A 63 12.44 -0.49 17.85
C ALA A 63 12.94 0.52 18.90
N ALA A 64 12.96 1.82 18.59
CA ALA A 64 13.24 2.89 19.54
C ALA A 64 12.23 2.88 20.71
N GLY A 65 10.98 2.51 20.45
CA GLY A 65 9.93 2.25 21.45
C GLY A 65 10.10 0.96 22.25
N GLY A 66 11.19 0.21 22.05
CA GLY A 66 11.51 -1.02 22.79
C GLY A 66 10.99 -2.30 22.15
N ALA A 67 10.46 -2.26 20.92
CA ALA A 67 10.01 -3.43 20.18
C ALA A 67 11.19 -4.33 19.77
N ASN A 68 11.02 -5.64 19.94
CA ASN A 68 11.88 -6.63 19.30
C ASN A 68 11.28 -6.96 17.92
N MET A 69 11.84 -6.37 16.86
CA MET A 69 11.28 -6.40 15.52
C MET A 69 11.66 -7.66 14.76
N TYR A 70 10.66 -8.26 14.09
CA TYR A 70 10.80 -9.34 13.12
C TYR A 70 10.11 -8.91 11.83
N ILE A 71 10.88 -8.77 10.75
CA ILE A 71 10.50 -7.99 9.58
C ILE A 71 10.59 -8.84 8.32
N THR A 72 9.57 -8.77 7.48
CA THR A 72 9.60 -9.23 6.08
C THR A 72 8.99 -8.17 5.16
N GLY A 73 9.12 -8.37 3.86
CA GLY A 73 8.42 -7.56 2.86
C GLY A 73 7.08 -8.20 2.50
N SER A 74 6.04 -7.41 2.25
CA SER A 74 4.74 -7.90 1.77
C SER A 74 4.73 -8.26 0.27
N ASN A 75 5.81 -7.93 -0.45
CA ASN A 75 5.96 -8.27 -1.87
C ASN A 75 7.45 -8.38 -2.23
N PRO A 76 7.90 -9.52 -2.84
CA PRO A 76 9.29 -9.70 -3.24
C PRO A 76 9.84 -8.65 -4.20
N LEU A 77 9.04 -8.15 -5.16
CA LEU A 77 9.50 -7.18 -6.15
C LEU A 77 9.62 -5.75 -5.60
N SER A 78 8.94 -5.45 -4.49
CA SER A 78 9.07 -4.15 -3.80
C SER A 78 10.15 -4.14 -2.72
N THR A 79 10.65 -5.31 -2.34
CA THR A 79 11.73 -5.43 -1.34
C THR A 79 13.02 -4.81 -1.89
N GLN A 80 13.68 -3.98 -1.07
CA GLN A 80 14.99 -3.39 -1.38
C GLN A 80 16.07 -4.07 -0.53
N ASP A 81 16.98 -4.81 -1.18
CA ASP A 81 18.00 -5.62 -0.50
C ASP A 81 18.97 -4.78 0.32
N ASP A 82 19.30 -3.58 -0.13
CA ASP A 82 20.17 -2.65 0.59
C ASP A 82 19.49 -2.10 1.86
N VAL A 83 18.19 -1.86 1.82
CA VAL A 83 17.41 -1.44 2.98
C VAL A 83 17.30 -2.58 4.00
N ALA A 84 17.04 -3.83 3.55
CA ALA A 84 17.08 -5.01 4.40
C ALA A 84 18.43 -5.17 5.11
N ALA A 85 19.53 -4.97 4.36
CA ALA A 85 20.89 -5.01 4.90
C ALA A 85 21.14 -3.93 5.98
N ALA A 86 20.65 -2.70 5.75
CA ALA A 86 20.77 -1.60 6.72
C ALA A 86 20.01 -1.88 8.03
N LEU A 87 18.85 -2.50 7.96
CA LEU A 87 18.10 -2.92 9.15
C LEU A 87 18.81 -4.01 9.94
N VAL A 88 19.34 -5.04 9.25
CA VAL A 88 20.13 -6.10 9.90
C VAL A 88 21.41 -5.53 10.53
N LYS A 89 22.11 -4.62 9.85
CA LYS A 89 23.27 -3.93 10.40
C LYS A 89 22.92 -3.12 11.65
N GLY A 90 21.70 -2.57 11.69
CA GLY A 90 21.13 -1.87 12.85
C GLY A 90 20.62 -2.80 13.96
N GLY A 91 20.79 -4.12 13.85
CA GLY A 91 20.45 -5.11 14.90
C GLY A 91 19.01 -5.64 14.84
N LEU A 92 18.24 -5.37 13.78
CA LEU A 92 16.88 -5.87 13.63
C LEU A 92 16.87 -7.24 12.92
N ASN A 93 15.82 -8.04 13.16
CA ASN A 93 15.67 -9.35 12.53
C ASN A 93 14.89 -9.20 11.21
N VAL A 94 15.51 -9.51 10.08
CA VAL A 94 14.94 -9.34 8.75
C VAL A 94 15.02 -10.63 7.94
N PHE A 95 13.93 -10.98 7.29
CA PHE A 95 13.78 -12.16 6.42
C PHE A 95 13.15 -11.69 5.11
N ALA A 96 13.96 -11.21 4.17
CA ALA A 96 13.48 -10.63 2.91
C ALA A 96 14.57 -10.58 1.85
N LYS A 97 14.20 -10.87 0.60
CA LYS A 97 15.06 -10.76 -0.58
C LYS A 97 14.25 -10.22 -1.76
N HIS A 98 14.85 -9.32 -2.53
CA HIS A 98 14.27 -8.88 -3.80
C HIS A 98 14.23 -10.05 -4.79
N GLY A 99 13.08 -10.25 -5.43
CA GLY A 99 12.87 -11.31 -6.40
C GLY A 99 12.78 -12.72 -5.80
N ALA A 100 12.51 -12.84 -4.49
CA ALA A 100 12.26 -14.14 -3.86
C ALA A 100 11.13 -14.91 -4.56
N SER A 101 11.27 -16.23 -4.70
CA SER A 101 10.20 -17.08 -5.22
C SER A 101 8.99 -17.10 -4.26
N ALA A 102 7.86 -17.63 -4.71
CA ALA A 102 6.68 -17.76 -3.86
C ALA A 102 6.95 -18.63 -2.61
N GLU A 103 7.74 -19.68 -2.76
CA GLU A 103 8.16 -20.57 -1.68
C GLU A 103 9.09 -19.86 -0.69
N GLU A 104 10.07 -19.10 -1.19
CA GLU A 104 10.97 -18.31 -0.36
C GLU A 104 10.22 -17.20 0.38
N TYR A 105 9.30 -16.51 -0.29
CA TYR A 105 8.43 -15.50 0.32
C TYR A 105 7.60 -16.09 1.47
N HIS A 106 6.96 -17.23 1.24
CA HIS A 106 6.20 -17.92 2.28
C HIS A 106 7.08 -18.40 3.44
N ALA A 107 8.30 -18.86 3.15
CA ALA A 107 9.28 -19.20 4.18
C ALA A 107 9.69 -17.99 5.03
N HIS A 108 9.85 -16.81 4.43
CA HIS A 108 10.15 -15.58 5.16
C HIS A 108 9.01 -15.19 6.12
N ILE A 109 7.74 -15.27 5.67
CA ILE A 109 6.56 -15.05 6.52
C ILE A 109 6.58 -16.00 7.73
N LYS A 110 6.83 -17.28 7.52
CA LYS A 110 6.91 -18.28 8.60
C LYS A 110 8.00 -17.93 9.62
N LYS A 111 9.20 -17.58 9.16
CA LYS A 111 10.31 -17.19 10.04
C LYS A 111 10.00 -15.97 10.90
N VAL A 112 9.28 -15.00 10.36
CA VAL A 112 8.80 -13.85 11.13
C VAL A 112 7.82 -14.29 12.21
N LEU A 113 6.90 -15.21 11.92
CA LEU A 113 5.90 -15.70 12.87
C LEU A 113 6.46 -16.65 13.93
N GLU A 114 7.54 -17.39 13.64
CA GLU A 114 8.22 -18.27 14.59
C GLU A 114 8.70 -17.55 15.86
N CYS A 115 8.83 -16.24 15.84
CA CYS A 115 9.16 -15.47 17.04
C CYS A 115 8.05 -15.54 18.11
N GLY A 116 6.82 -15.89 17.75
CA GLY A 116 5.62 -15.78 18.61
C GLY A 116 5.28 -14.31 18.87
N PRO A 117 4.74 -13.59 17.87
CA PRO A 117 4.54 -12.15 17.95
C PRO A 117 3.48 -11.76 18.97
N ASN A 118 3.69 -10.61 19.60
CA ASN A 118 2.68 -9.96 20.46
C ASN A 118 1.87 -8.91 19.67
N VAL A 119 2.49 -8.28 18.67
CA VAL A 119 1.84 -7.30 17.78
C VAL A 119 2.16 -7.66 16.33
N ILE A 120 1.16 -7.54 15.46
CA ILE A 120 1.30 -7.77 14.02
C ILE A 120 1.01 -6.46 13.29
N ILE A 121 1.91 -6.06 12.38
CA ILE A 121 1.67 -5.00 11.40
C ILE A 121 1.72 -5.67 10.03
N ASP A 122 0.58 -5.69 9.35
CA ASP A 122 0.40 -6.42 8.10
C ASP A 122 -0.04 -5.50 6.96
N ASP A 123 0.32 -5.87 5.75
CA ASP A 123 -0.05 -5.17 4.52
C ASP A 123 -0.49 -6.20 3.48
N GLY A 124 -1.80 -6.45 3.45
CA GLY A 124 -2.44 -7.46 2.62
C GLY A 124 -2.94 -8.69 3.39
N GLY A 125 -2.66 -8.80 4.69
CA GLY A 125 -3.19 -9.85 5.57
C GLY A 125 -2.47 -11.18 5.47
N ASP A 126 -1.24 -11.26 4.94
CA ASP A 126 -0.53 -12.53 4.78
C ASP A 126 0.02 -13.08 6.11
N LEU A 127 0.53 -12.21 7.00
CA LEU A 127 0.93 -12.63 8.36
C LEU A 127 -0.29 -13.15 9.13
N VAL A 128 -1.41 -12.40 9.09
CA VAL A 128 -2.64 -12.78 9.80
C VAL A 128 -3.21 -14.08 9.25
N ASN A 129 -3.23 -14.25 7.94
CA ASN A 129 -3.69 -15.49 7.32
C ASN A 129 -2.81 -16.68 7.71
N THR A 130 -1.49 -16.54 7.60
CA THR A 130 -0.54 -17.61 7.89
C THR A 130 -0.56 -18.02 9.37
N ILE A 131 -0.60 -17.06 10.31
CA ILE A 131 -0.63 -17.41 11.74
C ILE A 131 -1.91 -18.18 12.10
N HIS A 132 -3.06 -17.85 11.51
CA HIS A 132 -4.31 -18.55 11.78
C HIS A 132 -4.34 -19.97 11.20
N ASN A 133 -3.79 -20.17 10.01
CA ASN A 133 -3.85 -21.44 9.31
C ASN A 133 -2.71 -22.39 9.71
N GLU A 134 -1.49 -21.88 9.90
CA GLU A 134 -0.31 -22.72 10.10
C GLU A 134 0.25 -22.68 11.53
N TYR A 135 -0.01 -21.61 12.28
CA TYR A 135 0.48 -21.44 13.66
C TYR A 135 -0.65 -21.05 14.65
N PRO A 136 -1.80 -21.77 14.64
CA PRO A 136 -2.97 -21.38 15.44
C PRO A 136 -2.68 -21.26 16.95
N ASN A 137 -1.69 -21.98 17.45
CA ASN A 137 -1.28 -21.93 18.86
C ASN A 137 -0.62 -20.59 19.23
N LEU A 138 -0.06 -19.86 18.27
CA LEU A 138 0.58 -18.56 18.52
C LEU A 138 -0.43 -17.42 18.61
N THR A 139 -1.66 -17.61 18.10
CA THR A 139 -2.69 -16.56 18.10
C THR A 139 -3.05 -16.05 19.48
N SER A 140 -2.98 -16.91 20.52
CA SER A 140 -3.26 -16.53 21.90
C SER A 140 -2.22 -15.57 22.52
N GLY A 141 -1.02 -15.49 21.93
CA GLY A 141 0.04 -14.56 22.34
C GLY A 141 -0.07 -13.20 21.68
N VAL A 142 -0.92 -13.05 20.64
CA VAL A 142 -1.10 -11.80 19.92
C VAL A 142 -2.06 -10.89 20.68
N ILE A 143 -1.60 -9.73 21.10
CA ILE A 143 -2.38 -8.67 21.75
C ILE A 143 -3.32 -8.01 20.74
N GLY A 144 -2.81 -7.75 19.55
CA GLY A 144 -3.54 -7.13 18.44
C GLY A 144 -2.61 -6.80 17.27
N GLY A 145 -3.18 -6.25 16.21
CA GLY A 145 -2.41 -5.85 15.05
C GLY A 145 -3.04 -4.67 14.30
N CYS A 146 -2.35 -4.27 13.23
CA CYS A 146 -2.75 -3.16 12.36
C CYS A 146 -2.67 -3.62 10.90
N GLU A 147 -3.63 -3.21 10.07
CA GLU A 147 -3.66 -3.50 8.64
C GLU A 147 -3.54 -2.23 7.81
N GLU A 148 -2.58 -2.23 6.89
CA GLU A 148 -2.21 -1.08 6.06
C GLU A 148 -3.13 -0.88 4.85
N THR A 149 -3.65 -1.97 4.24
CA THR A 149 -4.22 -1.88 2.91
C THR A 149 -5.67 -2.37 2.80
N THR A 150 -6.39 -1.84 1.81
CA THR A 150 -7.79 -2.20 1.52
C THR A 150 -7.98 -3.71 1.33
N THR A 151 -7.08 -4.37 0.61
CA THR A 151 -7.16 -5.82 0.34
C THR A 151 -7.06 -6.63 1.61
N GLY A 152 -6.15 -6.26 2.53
CA GLY A 152 -6.04 -6.91 3.83
C GLY A 152 -7.29 -6.70 4.68
N ILE A 153 -7.88 -5.49 4.69
CA ILE A 153 -9.14 -5.23 5.41
C ILE A 153 -10.29 -6.11 4.88
N ILE A 154 -10.37 -6.31 3.56
CA ILE A 154 -11.40 -7.20 2.97
C ILE A 154 -11.22 -8.63 3.48
N ARG A 155 -9.98 -9.15 3.48
CA ARG A 155 -9.65 -10.49 3.99
C ARG A 155 -9.95 -10.61 5.48
N LEU A 156 -9.56 -9.62 6.29
CA LEU A 156 -9.82 -9.61 7.74
C LEU A 156 -11.32 -9.62 8.05
N LYS A 157 -12.12 -8.84 7.32
CA LYS A 157 -13.59 -8.84 7.46
C LYS A 157 -14.21 -10.18 7.06
N ALA A 158 -13.70 -10.83 6.02
CA ALA A 158 -14.14 -12.17 5.66
C ALA A 158 -13.81 -13.18 6.78
N MET A 159 -12.60 -13.12 7.36
CA MET A 159 -12.21 -13.96 8.50
C MET A 159 -13.06 -13.67 9.75
N GLU A 160 -13.41 -12.41 10.00
CA GLU A 160 -14.30 -12.00 11.11
C GLU A 160 -15.71 -12.56 10.92
N ASN A 161 -16.29 -12.42 9.72
CA ASN A 161 -17.62 -12.95 9.38
C ASN A 161 -17.69 -14.48 9.51
N ASP A 162 -16.59 -15.17 9.19
CA ASP A 162 -16.47 -16.63 9.35
C ASP A 162 -16.18 -17.04 10.81
N GLY A 163 -16.05 -16.08 11.75
CA GLY A 163 -15.70 -16.33 13.15
C GLY A 163 -14.30 -16.93 13.35
N LYS A 164 -13.39 -16.71 12.39
CA LYS A 164 -12.03 -17.27 12.41
C LYS A 164 -10.97 -16.32 12.92
N LEU A 165 -11.18 -15.00 12.85
CA LEU A 165 -10.25 -14.02 13.38
C LEU A 165 -10.20 -14.10 14.91
N ARG A 166 -9.00 -14.30 15.50
CA ARG A 166 -8.84 -14.65 16.92
C ARG A 166 -8.27 -13.54 17.80
N PHE A 167 -7.91 -12.42 17.23
CA PHE A 167 -7.37 -11.26 17.95
C PHE A 167 -7.83 -9.95 17.29
N PRO A 168 -7.74 -8.82 18.00
CA PRO A 168 -8.10 -7.51 17.44
C PRO A 168 -7.17 -7.09 16.31
N MET A 169 -7.73 -6.55 15.23
CA MET A 169 -6.99 -5.88 14.15
C MET A 169 -7.51 -4.47 13.96
N VAL A 170 -6.64 -3.48 13.95
CA VAL A 170 -6.98 -2.08 13.72
C VAL A 170 -6.86 -1.78 12.22
N ALA A 171 -7.94 -1.29 11.62
CA ALA A 171 -8.04 -0.99 10.19
C ALA A 171 -7.42 0.39 9.89
N VAL A 172 -6.09 0.50 9.87
CA VAL A 172 -5.37 1.76 9.61
C VAL A 172 -5.71 2.32 8.24
N ASN A 173 -5.89 1.47 7.23
CA ASN A 173 -6.33 1.90 5.90
C ASN A 173 -7.61 2.75 5.91
N ASN A 174 -8.47 2.58 6.93
CA ASN A 174 -9.77 3.25 7.00
C ASN A 174 -9.73 4.57 7.78
N ALA A 175 -8.57 4.99 8.29
CA ALA A 175 -8.38 6.31 8.89
C ALA A 175 -8.41 7.41 7.82
N LYS A 176 -8.98 8.57 8.13
CA LYS A 176 -9.10 9.71 7.18
C LYS A 176 -7.71 10.19 6.73
N CYS A 177 -6.77 10.31 7.66
CA CYS A 177 -5.38 10.69 7.35
C CYS A 177 -4.62 9.61 6.56
N LYS A 178 -5.15 8.38 6.43
CA LYS A 178 -4.61 7.36 5.55
C LYS A 178 -5.22 7.46 4.15
N TYR A 179 -6.51 7.15 3.98
CA TYR A 179 -7.07 6.97 2.63
C TYR A 179 -7.22 8.25 1.82
N LEU A 180 -7.46 9.40 2.47
CA LEU A 180 -7.57 10.68 1.77
C LEU A 180 -6.23 11.13 1.17
N PHE A 181 -5.11 10.72 1.75
CA PHE A 181 -3.77 11.18 1.34
C PHE A 181 -2.97 10.07 0.67
N ASP A 182 -2.75 8.96 1.34
CA ASP A 182 -1.98 7.82 0.84
C ASP A 182 -2.65 7.20 -0.39
N ASN A 183 -3.86 6.67 -0.25
CA ASN A 183 -4.53 6.00 -1.36
C ASN A 183 -4.80 6.97 -2.52
N ARG A 184 -5.09 8.24 -2.25
CA ARG A 184 -5.40 9.23 -3.29
C ARG A 184 -4.14 9.87 -3.87
N TYR A 185 -3.40 10.62 -3.08
CA TYR A 185 -2.25 11.40 -3.57
C TYR A 185 -1.00 10.54 -3.73
N GLY A 186 -0.76 9.62 -2.79
CA GLY A 186 0.36 8.68 -2.84
C GLY A 186 0.28 7.78 -4.06
N THR A 187 -0.82 7.06 -4.22
CA THR A 187 -1.06 6.18 -5.39
C THR A 187 -1.05 6.99 -6.68
N GLY A 188 -1.78 8.13 -6.72
CA GLY A 188 -1.88 8.95 -7.92
C GLY A 188 -0.52 9.43 -8.44
N GLN A 189 0.37 9.86 -7.55
CA GLN A 189 1.71 10.29 -7.96
C GLN A 189 2.61 9.11 -8.31
N SER A 190 2.71 8.12 -7.45
CA SER A 190 3.68 7.04 -7.57
C SER A 190 3.41 6.11 -8.76
N VAL A 191 2.14 5.87 -9.11
CA VAL A 191 1.77 5.10 -10.31
C VAL A 191 2.29 5.78 -11.57
N TRP A 192 2.08 7.08 -11.72
CA TRP A 192 2.59 7.82 -12.88
C TRP A 192 4.10 7.96 -12.86
N ASN A 193 4.74 8.03 -11.69
CA ASN A 193 6.21 7.96 -11.60
C ASN A 193 6.72 6.61 -12.14
N GLY A 194 6.11 5.50 -11.74
CA GLY A 194 6.45 4.16 -12.24
C GLY A 194 6.25 4.05 -13.76
N ILE A 195 5.09 4.46 -14.28
CA ILE A 195 4.80 4.45 -15.73
C ILE A 195 5.81 5.30 -16.52
N ASN A 196 6.03 6.54 -16.09
CA ASN A 196 6.93 7.46 -16.79
C ASN A 196 8.38 6.98 -16.79
N ARG A 197 8.88 6.49 -15.65
CA ARG A 197 10.23 5.93 -15.52
C ARG A 197 10.42 4.70 -16.40
N THR A 198 9.45 3.79 -16.40
CA THR A 198 9.54 2.51 -17.11
C THR A 198 9.41 2.69 -18.60
N THR A 199 8.42 3.49 -19.06
CA THR A 199 8.11 3.65 -20.49
C THR A 199 8.91 4.76 -21.16
N ASN A 200 9.23 5.83 -20.44
CA ASN A 200 9.76 7.09 -20.99
C ASN A 200 8.89 7.65 -22.15
N LEU A 201 7.55 7.50 -22.04
CA LEU A 201 6.60 7.98 -23.03
C LEU A 201 5.89 9.23 -22.52
N ILE A 202 5.53 10.13 -23.46
CA ILE A 202 4.69 11.29 -23.15
C ILE A 202 3.26 10.83 -22.82
N VAL A 203 2.66 11.47 -21.81
CA VAL A 203 1.27 11.21 -21.38
C VAL A 203 0.30 12.20 -22.04
N ALA A 204 0.76 13.46 -22.24
CA ALA A 204 -0.06 14.50 -22.82
C ALA A 204 -0.61 14.12 -24.22
N GLY A 205 -1.91 14.38 -24.42
CA GLY A 205 -2.62 14.08 -25.67
C GLY A 205 -3.08 12.62 -25.81
N LYS A 206 -2.61 11.72 -24.95
CA LYS A 206 -3.01 10.29 -24.93
C LYS A 206 -4.25 10.06 -24.08
N THR A 207 -4.83 8.87 -24.20
CA THR A 207 -5.98 8.43 -23.42
C THR A 207 -5.54 7.46 -22.33
N ALA A 208 -5.81 7.80 -21.08
CA ALA A 208 -5.60 6.93 -19.92
C ALA A 208 -6.95 6.32 -19.50
N VAL A 209 -7.03 4.99 -19.47
CA VAL A 209 -8.16 4.23 -18.95
C VAL A 209 -7.82 3.82 -17.51
N VAL A 210 -8.61 4.27 -16.55
CA VAL A 210 -8.45 3.94 -15.15
C VAL A 210 -9.60 3.03 -14.72
N ALA A 211 -9.28 1.79 -14.38
CA ALA A 211 -10.26 0.83 -13.91
C ALA A 211 -10.37 0.90 -12.38
N GLY A 212 -11.54 1.33 -11.91
CA GLY A 212 -11.85 1.61 -10.53
C GLY A 212 -11.78 3.11 -10.19
N TYR A 213 -12.79 3.60 -9.42
CA TYR A 213 -12.86 5.00 -9.00
C TYR A 213 -12.99 5.13 -7.46
N GLY A 214 -12.34 4.21 -6.73
CA GLY A 214 -12.03 4.37 -5.31
C GLY A 214 -10.97 5.46 -5.09
N TRP A 215 -10.48 5.62 -3.89
CA TRP A 215 -9.51 6.69 -3.58
C TRP A 215 -8.23 6.61 -4.44
N GLY A 216 -7.69 5.42 -4.69
CA GLY A 216 -6.56 5.23 -5.61
C GLY A 216 -6.91 5.64 -7.03
N GLY A 217 -8.05 5.17 -7.55
CA GLY A 217 -8.51 5.50 -8.91
C GLY A 217 -8.73 6.99 -9.12
N LYS A 218 -9.32 7.68 -8.14
CA LYS A 218 -9.46 9.16 -8.16
C LYS A 218 -8.09 9.84 -8.27
N GLY A 219 -7.12 9.38 -7.48
CA GLY A 219 -5.76 9.93 -7.51
C GLY A 219 -5.07 9.71 -8.85
N VAL A 220 -5.15 8.49 -9.40
CA VAL A 220 -4.58 8.14 -10.71
C VAL A 220 -5.23 8.93 -11.83
N ALA A 221 -6.57 9.04 -11.85
CA ALA A 221 -7.32 9.79 -12.86
C ALA A 221 -7.00 11.30 -12.81
N MET A 222 -7.00 11.87 -11.60
CA MET A 222 -6.65 13.29 -11.39
C MET A 222 -5.23 13.59 -11.87
N ARG A 223 -4.27 12.73 -11.57
CA ARG A 223 -2.88 12.92 -11.98
C ARG A 223 -2.70 12.73 -13.48
N ALA A 224 -3.41 11.77 -14.10
CA ALA A 224 -3.44 11.61 -15.57
C ALA A 224 -3.91 12.89 -16.26
N LYS A 225 -5.03 13.48 -15.80
CA LYS A 225 -5.57 14.75 -16.30
C LYS A 225 -4.55 15.87 -16.15
N ALA A 226 -3.87 15.97 -15.00
CA ALA A 226 -2.83 16.98 -14.78
C ALA A 226 -1.61 16.81 -15.70
N LEU A 227 -1.30 15.58 -16.13
CA LEU A 227 -0.27 15.28 -17.13
C LEU A 227 -0.74 15.52 -18.57
N GLY A 228 -1.97 15.98 -18.79
CA GLY A 228 -2.53 16.30 -20.10
C GLY A 228 -3.19 15.12 -20.83
N ALA A 229 -3.48 14.01 -20.15
CA ALA A 229 -4.22 12.89 -20.71
C ALA A 229 -5.73 13.19 -20.81
N LYS A 230 -6.38 12.58 -21.80
CA LYS A 230 -7.82 12.31 -21.77
C LYS A 230 -8.05 11.12 -20.85
N VAL A 231 -9.01 11.22 -19.94
CA VAL A 231 -9.25 10.15 -18.95
C VAL A 231 -10.60 9.49 -19.20
N ILE A 232 -10.58 8.17 -19.25
CA ILE A 232 -11.75 7.30 -19.24
C ILE A 232 -11.70 6.48 -17.95
N VAL A 233 -12.80 6.42 -17.21
CA VAL A 233 -12.95 5.60 -16.01
C VAL A 233 -13.84 4.41 -16.34
N THR A 234 -13.48 3.23 -15.86
CA THR A 234 -14.35 2.06 -15.87
C THR A 234 -14.70 1.70 -14.41
N GLU A 235 -15.97 1.53 -14.09
CA GLU A 235 -16.44 1.35 -12.72
C GLU A 235 -17.75 0.52 -12.70
N ILE A 236 -17.95 -0.26 -11.63
CA ILE A 236 -19.16 -1.07 -11.40
C ILE A 236 -20.11 -0.41 -10.39
N ASP A 237 -19.58 0.42 -9.50
CA ASP A 237 -20.35 1.18 -8.52
C ASP A 237 -20.96 2.41 -9.20
N LYS A 238 -22.28 2.46 -9.24
CA LYS A 238 -23.02 3.53 -9.93
C LYS A 238 -22.78 4.91 -9.34
N ILE A 239 -22.53 4.99 -8.02
CA ILE A 239 -22.28 6.27 -7.33
C ILE A 239 -20.89 6.78 -7.70
N LYS A 240 -19.88 5.91 -7.65
CA LYS A 240 -18.52 6.27 -8.04
C LYS A 240 -18.42 6.59 -9.54
N ALA A 241 -19.17 5.88 -10.40
CA ALA A 241 -19.23 6.17 -11.83
C ALA A 241 -19.83 7.57 -12.06
N MET A 242 -20.92 7.94 -11.36
CA MET A 242 -21.52 9.26 -11.42
C MET A 242 -20.56 10.35 -10.89
N GLU A 243 -19.83 10.08 -9.82
CA GLU A 243 -18.80 10.98 -9.28
C GLU A 243 -17.69 11.22 -10.31
N ALA A 244 -17.21 10.17 -10.99
CA ALA A 244 -16.23 10.31 -12.07
C ALA A 244 -16.70 11.21 -13.21
N VAL A 245 -17.98 11.13 -13.59
CA VAL A 245 -18.58 12.02 -14.60
C VAL A 245 -18.59 13.46 -14.10
N MET A 246 -18.93 13.69 -12.83
CA MET A 246 -18.95 15.04 -12.24
C MET A 246 -17.54 15.64 -12.09
N ASP A 247 -16.52 14.81 -11.91
CA ASP A 247 -15.10 15.22 -11.93
C ASP A 247 -14.59 15.51 -13.36
N GLY A 248 -15.47 15.34 -14.36
CA GLY A 248 -15.21 15.67 -15.78
C GLY A 248 -14.48 14.56 -16.54
N PHE A 249 -14.67 13.31 -16.17
CA PHE A 249 -14.14 12.13 -16.87
C PHE A 249 -15.21 11.44 -17.71
N SER A 250 -14.81 10.77 -18.79
CA SER A 250 -15.69 9.86 -19.51
C SER A 250 -15.81 8.56 -18.75
N VAL A 251 -17.01 7.95 -18.73
CA VAL A 251 -17.24 6.65 -18.10
C VAL A 251 -17.84 5.70 -19.13
N MET A 252 -17.27 4.49 -19.24
CA MET A 252 -17.78 3.45 -20.13
C MET A 252 -17.27 2.06 -19.70
N PRO A 253 -17.88 0.96 -20.19
CA PRO A 253 -17.37 -0.39 -19.93
C PRO A 253 -15.95 -0.61 -20.48
N MET A 254 -15.16 -1.49 -19.84
CA MET A 254 -13.76 -1.75 -20.20
C MET A 254 -13.59 -2.16 -21.66
N VAL A 255 -14.44 -3.01 -22.21
CA VAL A 255 -14.35 -3.47 -23.61
C VAL A 255 -14.52 -2.32 -24.61
N GLU A 256 -15.34 -1.32 -24.27
CA GLU A 256 -15.49 -0.12 -25.09
C GLU A 256 -14.29 0.83 -24.91
N ALA A 257 -13.85 1.04 -23.66
CA ALA A 257 -12.68 1.86 -23.34
C ALA A 257 -11.40 1.33 -23.98
N ALA A 258 -11.29 0.01 -24.16
CA ALA A 258 -10.15 -0.64 -24.79
C ALA A 258 -9.85 -0.10 -26.21
N LYS A 259 -10.87 0.32 -26.95
CA LYS A 259 -10.71 0.87 -28.30
C LYS A 259 -10.03 2.25 -28.34
N TYR A 260 -10.04 2.96 -27.21
CA TYR A 260 -9.54 4.35 -27.12
C TYR A 260 -8.27 4.49 -26.31
N GLY A 261 -8.01 3.58 -25.37
CA GLY A 261 -6.93 3.66 -24.41
C GLY A 261 -5.53 3.53 -25.01
N ASP A 262 -4.61 4.34 -24.52
CA ASP A 262 -3.17 4.21 -24.77
C ASP A 262 -2.48 3.68 -23.51
N PHE A 263 -2.98 4.07 -22.32
CA PHE A 263 -2.58 3.55 -21.01
C PHE A 263 -3.79 2.93 -20.30
N PHE A 264 -3.62 1.77 -19.70
CA PHE A 264 -4.62 1.07 -18.91
C PHE A 264 -4.05 0.83 -17.51
N ILE A 265 -4.70 1.36 -16.50
CA ILE A 265 -4.28 1.27 -15.10
C ILE A 265 -5.42 0.63 -14.29
N THR A 266 -5.22 -0.56 -13.76
CA THR A 266 -6.17 -1.21 -12.85
C THR A 266 -5.88 -0.81 -11.41
N VAL A 267 -6.93 -0.52 -10.64
CA VAL A 267 -6.85 -0.08 -9.23
C VAL A 267 -8.15 -0.40 -8.49
N THR A 268 -8.68 -1.59 -8.72
CA THR A 268 -9.99 -2.02 -8.20
C THR A 268 -9.91 -2.88 -6.94
N GLY A 269 -8.82 -3.63 -6.78
CA GLY A 269 -8.68 -4.67 -5.78
C GLY A 269 -9.49 -5.95 -6.09
N CYS A 270 -10.02 -6.07 -7.34
CA CYS A 270 -10.76 -7.23 -7.81
C CYS A 270 -9.93 -8.02 -8.84
N ASP A 271 -10.23 -9.29 -9.02
CA ASP A 271 -9.58 -10.12 -10.04
C ASP A 271 -10.22 -9.92 -11.43
N ASN A 272 -9.47 -10.28 -12.48
CA ASN A 272 -9.96 -10.40 -13.86
C ASN A 272 -10.67 -9.14 -14.39
N VAL A 273 -10.14 -7.95 -14.11
CA VAL A 273 -10.69 -6.67 -14.56
C VAL A 273 -10.40 -6.42 -16.04
N ILE A 274 -9.18 -6.76 -16.49
CA ILE A 274 -8.80 -6.76 -17.92
C ILE A 274 -8.61 -8.20 -18.37
N THR A 275 -9.41 -8.64 -19.34
CA THR A 275 -9.45 -10.02 -19.83
C THR A 275 -9.35 -10.04 -21.37
N GLU A 276 -9.38 -11.23 -21.96
CA GLU A 276 -9.35 -11.48 -23.41
C GLU A 276 -10.17 -10.47 -24.21
N LYS A 277 -11.43 -10.20 -23.81
CA LYS A 277 -12.33 -9.30 -24.54
C LYS A 277 -11.77 -7.88 -24.65
N ALA A 278 -11.06 -7.42 -23.64
CA ALA A 278 -10.43 -6.10 -23.68
C ALA A 278 -9.14 -6.12 -24.52
N PHE A 279 -8.27 -7.13 -24.33
CA PHE A 279 -7.01 -7.23 -25.06
C PHE A 279 -7.20 -7.26 -26.57
N LEU A 280 -8.20 -8.00 -27.07
CA LEU A 280 -8.51 -8.08 -28.50
C LEU A 280 -9.03 -6.77 -29.11
N ASN A 281 -9.40 -5.78 -28.29
CA ASN A 281 -9.87 -4.46 -28.73
C ASN A 281 -8.85 -3.34 -28.48
N MET A 282 -7.70 -3.63 -27.87
CA MET A 282 -6.67 -2.63 -27.59
C MET A 282 -5.94 -2.19 -28.88
N LYS A 283 -5.51 -0.95 -28.85
CA LYS A 283 -4.65 -0.38 -29.91
C LYS A 283 -3.27 -1.03 -29.90
N ASP A 284 -2.60 -0.98 -31.05
CA ASP A 284 -1.18 -1.32 -31.12
C ASP A 284 -0.35 -0.41 -30.21
N GLY A 285 0.53 -1.00 -29.42
CA GLY A 285 1.38 -0.30 -28.46
C GLY A 285 0.71 0.06 -27.13
N ALA A 286 -0.50 -0.41 -26.85
CA ALA A 286 -1.19 -0.16 -25.59
C ALA A 286 -0.32 -0.59 -24.38
N ILE A 287 -0.27 0.27 -23.36
CA ILE A 287 0.46 0.03 -22.11
C ILE A 287 -0.55 -0.39 -21.04
N VAL A 288 -0.33 -1.54 -20.42
CA VAL A 288 -1.20 -2.09 -19.39
C VAL A 288 -0.41 -2.25 -18.09
N CYS A 289 -0.92 -1.73 -16.98
CA CYS A 289 -0.29 -1.86 -15.67
C CYS A 289 -1.31 -1.95 -14.54
N ASN A 290 -0.86 -2.49 -13.43
CA ASN A 290 -1.67 -2.65 -12.23
C ASN A 290 -1.16 -1.73 -11.10
N ALA A 291 -2.09 -1.13 -10.39
CA ALA A 291 -1.89 -0.38 -9.16
C ALA A 291 -2.67 -0.97 -7.97
N GLY A 292 -3.29 -2.14 -8.15
CA GLY A 292 -3.88 -2.91 -7.07
C GLY A 292 -2.82 -3.76 -6.35
N HIS A 293 -3.14 -4.19 -5.13
CA HIS A 293 -2.16 -4.86 -4.25
C HIS A 293 -1.62 -6.18 -4.83
N PHE A 294 -2.48 -7.01 -5.42
CA PHE A 294 -2.11 -8.28 -6.03
C PHE A 294 -2.13 -8.20 -7.56
N ASN A 295 -1.35 -9.07 -8.21
CA ASN A 295 -1.25 -9.18 -9.67
C ASN A 295 -2.39 -10.00 -10.31
N VAL A 296 -3.62 -9.82 -9.84
CA VAL A 296 -4.80 -10.58 -10.27
C VAL A 296 -5.77 -9.78 -11.13
N GLU A 297 -5.64 -8.45 -11.15
CA GLU A 297 -6.57 -7.57 -11.87
C GLU A 297 -6.43 -7.68 -13.39
N ILE A 298 -5.23 -7.93 -13.87
CA ILE A 298 -4.93 -8.18 -15.29
C ILE A 298 -4.82 -9.69 -15.46
N ASN A 299 -5.66 -10.28 -16.31
CA ASN A 299 -5.60 -11.72 -16.58
C ASN A 299 -4.39 -12.04 -17.47
N ILE A 300 -3.28 -12.42 -16.81
CA ILE A 300 -2.02 -12.73 -17.48
C ILE A 300 -2.14 -14.04 -18.27
N ASP A 301 -2.93 -15.01 -17.80
CA ASP A 301 -3.15 -16.27 -18.51
C ASP A 301 -3.84 -16.05 -19.85
N ASP A 302 -4.79 -15.09 -19.93
CA ASP A 302 -5.38 -14.66 -21.18
C ASP A 302 -4.35 -14.04 -22.12
N LEU A 303 -3.46 -13.15 -21.61
CA LEU A 303 -2.38 -12.57 -22.41
C LEU A 303 -1.45 -13.64 -22.98
N GLU A 304 -1.00 -14.56 -22.12
CA GLU A 304 -0.10 -15.66 -22.53
C GLU A 304 -0.77 -16.58 -23.57
N ARG A 305 -2.05 -16.91 -23.37
CA ARG A 305 -2.82 -17.79 -24.25
C ARG A 305 -3.11 -17.16 -25.63
N LEU A 306 -3.38 -15.85 -25.65
CA LEU A 306 -3.72 -15.12 -26.87
C LEU A 306 -2.49 -14.72 -27.69
N ALA A 307 -1.35 -14.53 -27.04
CA ALA A 307 -0.16 -14.02 -27.68
C ALA A 307 0.36 -14.94 -28.77
N THR A 308 0.52 -14.41 -29.98
CA THR A 308 1.20 -15.07 -31.10
C THR A 308 2.72 -14.92 -31.02
N GLU A 309 3.18 -13.86 -30.37
CA GLU A 309 4.59 -13.58 -30.09
C GLU A 309 4.70 -12.91 -28.71
N LYS A 310 5.81 -13.17 -27.99
CA LYS A 310 6.15 -12.55 -26.72
C LYS A 310 7.58 -12.03 -26.76
N GLU A 311 7.78 -10.78 -26.35
CA GLU A 311 9.10 -10.13 -26.43
C GLU A 311 9.33 -9.20 -25.24
N LEU A 312 10.50 -9.29 -24.61
CA LEU A 312 10.95 -8.30 -23.63
C LEU A 312 11.30 -7.00 -24.37
N LYS A 313 10.45 -6.00 -24.28
CA LYS A 313 10.63 -4.72 -24.99
C LYS A 313 11.62 -3.80 -24.28
N ARG A 314 11.62 -3.85 -22.95
CA ARG A 314 12.49 -3.07 -22.08
C ARG A 314 12.44 -3.68 -20.67
N ASP A 315 13.35 -3.31 -19.78
CA ASP A 315 13.26 -3.69 -18.36
C ASP A 315 11.87 -3.34 -17.81
N ASN A 316 11.23 -4.32 -17.19
CA ASN A 316 9.85 -4.25 -16.70
C ASN A 316 8.75 -4.02 -17.75
N ILE A 317 9.01 -4.25 -19.06
CA ILE A 317 8.01 -4.19 -20.12
C ILE A 317 8.03 -5.47 -20.95
N MET A 318 7.01 -6.30 -20.79
CA MET A 318 6.79 -7.48 -21.61
C MET A 318 5.73 -7.18 -22.66
N GLY A 319 6.08 -7.28 -23.94
CA GLY A 319 5.16 -7.16 -25.08
C GLY A 319 4.54 -8.50 -25.43
N TYR A 320 3.23 -8.47 -25.67
CA TYR A 320 2.43 -9.60 -26.14
C TYR A 320 1.75 -9.21 -27.47
N LYS A 321 2.02 -9.92 -28.54
CA LYS A 321 1.40 -9.67 -29.83
C LYS A 321 0.07 -10.42 -29.94
N MET A 322 -1.00 -9.67 -30.03
CA MET A 322 -2.36 -10.23 -30.14
C MET A 322 -2.62 -10.81 -31.53
N PRO A 323 -3.60 -11.71 -31.69
CA PRO A 323 -4.00 -12.22 -33.02
C PRO A 323 -4.45 -11.14 -34.01
N THR A 324 -4.85 -9.97 -33.50
CA THR A 324 -5.18 -8.77 -34.30
C THR A 324 -3.95 -8.12 -34.90
N GLY A 325 -2.74 -8.53 -34.56
CA GLY A 325 -1.46 -7.92 -34.92
C GLY A 325 -1.00 -6.80 -33.99
N ALA A 326 -1.85 -6.31 -33.08
CA ALA A 326 -1.52 -5.26 -32.12
C ALA A 326 -0.61 -5.80 -30.99
N TRP A 327 0.34 -5.00 -30.55
CA TRP A 327 1.14 -5.27 -29.35
C TRP A 327 0.47 -4.68 -28.11
N VAL A 328 0.30 -5.50 -27.08
CA VAL A 328 -0.09 -5.09 -25.71
C VAL A 328 1.14 -5.22 -24.82
N ASN A 329 1.52 -4.14 -24.14
CA ASN A 329 2.74 -4.05 -23.34
C ASN A 329 2.38 -4.06 -21.85
N LEU A 330 2.68 -5.15 -21.16
CA LEU A 330 2.46 -5.32 -19.72
C LEU A 330 3.65 -4.77 -18.94
N LEU A 331 3.40 -3.88 -17.97
CA LEU A 331 4.41 -3.36 -17.07
C LEU A 331 4.50 -4.21 -15.80
N ALA A 332 5.74 -4.38 -15.31
CA ALA A 332 6.05 -4.97 -14.00
C ALA A 332 5.34 -6.32 -13.74
N GLU A 333 5.19 -7.15 -14.77
CA GLU A 333 4.52 -8.47 -14.68
C GLU A 333 3.09 -8.41 -14.09
N GLY A 334 2.38 -7.29 -14.27
CA GLY A 334 1.06 -7.06 -13.67
C GLY A 334 1.06 -6.79 -12.17
N ARG A 335 2.22 -6.66 -11.53
CA ARG A 335 2.35 -6.29 -10.12
C ARG A 335 2.22 -4.77 -9.94
N LEU A 336 2.18 -4.31 -8.68
CA LEU A 336 2.14 -2.89 -8.32
C LEU A 336 3.22 -2.08 -9.04
N VAL A 337 2.84 -1.34 -10.08
CA VAL A 337 3.78 -0.59 -10.95
C VAL A 337 4.55 0.49 -10.19
N ASN A 338 3.97 1.10 -9.17
CA ASN A 338 4.58 2.16 -8.36
C ASN A 338 5.71 1.66 -7.43
N LEU A 339 5.72 0.38 -7.12
CA LEU A 339 6.74 -0.25 -6.26
C LEU A 339 7.68 -1.16 -7.04
N ALA A 340 7.17 -1.95 -7.97
CA ALA A 340 8.00 -2.84 -8.80
C ALA A 340 8.86 -2.04 -9.82
N ALA A 341 8.39 -0.88 -10.25
CA ALA A 341 9.05 -0.03 -11.23
C ALA A 341 9.36 1.39 -10.70
N GLY A 342 9.24 1.64 -9.40
CA GLY A 342 9.44 2.94 -8.76
C GLY A 342 9.79 2.83 -7.29
N ASP A 343 9.81 3.98 -6.60
CA ASP A 343 10.16 4.09 -5.18
C ASP A 343 8.92 4.09 -4.24
N GLY A 344 7.75 3.74 -4.79
CA GLY A 344 6.49 3.75 -4.03
C GLY A 344 5.97 5.16 -3.73
N HIS A 345 5.11 5.26 -2.72
CA HIS A 345 4.50 6.54 -2.33
C HIS A 345 5.52 7.52 -1.76
N PRO A 346 5.32 8.85 -1.93
CA PRO A 346 6.23 9.86 -1.37
C PRO A 346 6.41 9.74 0.14
N ALA A 347 7.63 10.01 0.61
CA ALA A 347 7.97 9.93 2.05
C ALA A 347 7.03 10.77 2.92
N GLU A 348 6.71 11.98 2.50
CA GLU A 348 5.84 12.93 3.22
C GLU A 348 4.38 12.43 3.35
N ILE A 349 3.93 11.58 2.43
CA ILE A 349 2.62 10.90 2.49
C ILE A 349 2.71 9.71 3.43
N MET A 350 3.73 8.84 3.27
CA MET A 350 3.92 7.69 4.14
C MET A 350 4.22 8.06 5.59
N ASP A 351 4.73 9.27 5.83
CA ASP A 351 4.90 9.84 7.17
C ASP A 351 3.59 9.85 7.97
N MET A 352 2.47 10.21 7.32
CA MET A 352 1.14 10.17 7.96
C MET A 352 0.63 8.74 8.15
N SER A 353 0.71 7.90 7.12
CA SER A 353 0.28 6.50 7.20
C SER A 353 1.04 5.73 8.25
N PHE A 354 2.35 5.91 8.32
CA PHE A 354 3.19 5.22 9.29
C PHE A 354 3.13 5.82 10.70
N ALA A 355 2.82 7.11 10.84
CA ALA A 355 2.46 7.67 12.13
C ALA A 355 1.16 7.04 12.66
N LEU A 356 0.14 6.86 11.80
CA LEU A 356 -1.08 6.12 12.15
C LEU A 356 -0.78 4.67 12.55
N GLN A 357 0.10 3.97 11.81
CA GLN A 357 0.52 2.60 12.16
C GLN A 357 1.17 2.55 13.54
N ALA A 358 2.13 3.41 13.79
CA ALA A 358 2.86 3.45 15.05
C ALA A 358 1.94 3.75 16.25
N LEU A 359 1.07 4.76 16.10
CA LEU A 359 0.11 5.14 17.13
C LEU A 359 -1.00 4.10 17.32
N SER A 360 -1.48 3.46 16.26
CA SER A 360 -2.48 2.39 16.33
C SER A 360 -1.91 1.13 16.97
N ALA A 361 -0.65 0.79 16.68
CA ALA A 361 0.04 -0.32 17.33
C ALA A 361 0.22 -0.05 18.85
N ARG A 362 0.61 1.18 19.23
CA ARG A 362 0.65 1.61 20.63
C ARG A 362 -0.73 1.50 21.28
N TYR A 363 -1.77 2.01 20.62
CA TYR A 363 -3.15 1.95 21.09
C TYR A 363 -3.61 0.50 21.33
N ALA A 364 -3.29 -0.42 20.43
CA ALA A 364 -3.62 -1.83 20.59
C ALA A 364 -2.96 -2.44 21.83
N VAL A 365 -1.70 -2.10 22.11
CA VAL A 365 -0.99 -2.56 23.30
C VAL A 365 -1.57 -1.98 24.59
N GLU A 366 -1.84 -0.68 24.62
CA GLU A 366 -2.34 0.03 25.81
C GLU A 366 -3.81 -0.28 26.13
N ASN A 367 -4.61 -0.68 25.12
CA ASN A 367 -6.04 -0.94 25.27
C ASN A 367 -6.42 -2.40 24.98
N ARG A 368 -5.50 -3.34 25.14
CA ARG A 368 -5.71 -4.77 24.85
C ARG A 368 -6.97 -5.36 25.49
N ASP A 369 -7.32 -4.91 26.70
CA ASP A 369 -8.47 -5.41 27.45
C ASP A 369 -9.81 -4.77 27.02
N LYS A 370 -9.76 -3.74 26.17
CA LYS A 370 -10.95 -3.00 25.66
C LYS A 370 -11.25 -3.30 24.19
N LEU A 371 -10.25 -3.73 23.42
CA LEU A 371 -10.42 -4.05 22.03
C LEU A 371 -11.19 -5.36 21.86
N LYS A 372 -12.15 -5.35 20.93
CA LYS A 372 -12.89 -6.56 20.56
C LYS A 372 -12.06 -7.39 19.58
N VAL A 373 -12.11 -8.70 19.72
CA VAL A 373 -11.65 -9.62 18.67
C VAL A 373 -12.43 -9.31 17.40
N GLY A 374 -11.72 -9.04 16.30
CA GLY A 374 -12.33 -8.58 15.05
C GLY A 374 -11.63 -7.34 14.51
N VAL A 375 -12.24 -6.73 13.49
CA VAL A 375 -11.73 -5.53 12.83
C VAL A 375 -12.23 -4.28 13.57
N ASN A 376 -11.27 -3.53 14.14
CA ASN A 376 -11.52 -2.30 14.89
C ASN A 376 -11.18 -1.08 14.04
N VAL A 377 -11.85 0.04 14.28
CA VAL A 377 -11.53 1.32 13.65
C VAL A 377 -10.37 2.01 14.38
N VAL A 378 -9.62 2.85 13.68
CA VAL A 378 -8.68 3.77 14.32
C VAL A 378 -9.49 4.79 15.12
N PRO A 379 -9.19 5.01 16.41
CA PRO A 379 -9.81 6.08 17.19
C PRO A 379 -9.66 7.46 16.53
N GLU A 380 -10.72 8.27 16.59
CA GLU A 380 -10.72 9.59 15.96
C GLU A 380 -9.63 10.50 16.54
N GLU A 381 -9.29 10.33 17.82
CA GLU A 381 -8.24 11.08 18.49
C GLU A 381 -6.84 10.81 17.87
N ILE A 382 -6.61 9.58 17.41
CA ILE A 382 -5.35 9.23 16.73
C ILE A 382 -5.31 9.87 15.34
N ASP A 383 -6.40 9.80 14.60
CA ASP A 383 -6.51 10.38 13.26
C ASP A 383 -6.34 11.92 13.32
N CYS A 384 -7.04 12.59 14.25
CA CYS A 384 -6.89 14.03 14.51
C CYS A 384 -5.46 14.38 14.94
N ARG A 385 -4.85 13.61 15.83
CA ARG A 385 -3.46 13.85 16.27
C ARG A 385 -2.49 13.83 15.09
N VAL A 386 -2.62 12.88 14.18
CA VAL A 386 -1.76 12.82 12.98
C VAL A 386 -1.96 14.04 12.10
N ALA A 387 -3.21 14.49 11.92
CA ALA A 387 -3.51 15.72 11.18
C ALA A 387 -2.88 16.97 11.84
N GLU A 388 -3.01 17.11 13.16
CA GLU A 388 -2.41 18.20 13.93
C GLU A 388 -0.88 18.20 13.81
N MET A 389 -0.23 17.05 13.99
CA MET A 389 1.21 16.91 13.82
C MET A 389 1.65 17.30 12.41
N LYS A 390 0.87 16.93 11.37
CA LYS A 390 1.20 17.27 9.98
C LYS A 390 1.06 18.76 9.72
N LEU A 391 -0.03 19.38 10.13
CA LEU A 391 -0.22 20.83 10.02
C LEU A 391 0.89 21.59 10.75
N ALA A 392 1.21 21.20 11.98
CA ALA A 392 2.30 21.78 12.74
C ALA A 392 3.66 21.66 12.03
N SER A 393 3.93 20.51 11.39
CA SER A 393 5.18 20.31 10.63
C SER A 393 5.31 21.25 9.42
N TRP A 394 4.19 21.74 8.91
CA TRP A 394 4.13 22.74 7.83
C TRP A 394 4.06 24.18 8.33
N GLY A 395 3.99 24.39 9.66
CA GLY A 395 3.79 25.71 10.25
C GLY A 395 2.41 26.31 9.97
N ILE A 396 1.42 25.45 9.72
CA ILE A 396 0.04 25.87 9.40
C ILE A 396 -0.78 25.88 10.68
N THR A 397 -1.46 27.00 10.94
CA THR A 397 -2.50 27.12 11.97
C THR A 397 -3.86 27.28 11.28
N ILE A 398 -4.89 26.71 11.88
CA ILE A 398 -6.28 26.81 11.41
C ILE A 398 -7.16 27.53 12.43
N ASP A 399 -8.34 27.96 12.00
CA ASP A 399 -9.31 28.58 12.89
C ASP A 399 -9.80 27.59 13.96
N ALA A 400 -10.13 28.13 15.14
CA ALA A 400 -10.83 27.41 16.20
C ALA A 400 -12.25 27.98 16.37
N LEU A 401 -13.19 27.13 16.77
CA LEU A 401 -14.54 27.57 17.09
C LEU A 401 -14.51 28.49 18.30
N THR A 402 -15.32 29.59 18.26
CA THR A 402 -15.61 30.34 19.47
C THR A 402 -16.55 29.56 20.39
N PRO A 403 -16.62 29.91 21.70
CA PRO A 403 -17.58 29.26 22.60
C PRO A 403 -19.04 29.35 22.14
N GLU A 404 -19.39 30.43 21.47
CA GLU A 404 -20.73 30.65 20.91
C GLU A 404 -20.98 29.70 19.71
N GLN A 405 -19.98 29.54 18.85
CA GLN A 405 -20.06 28.63 17.73
C GLN A 405 -20.11 27.15 18.20
N GLU A 406 -19.32 26.77 19.20
CA GLU A 406 -19.38 25.46 19.82
C GLU A 406 -20.78 25.18 20.42
N LYS A 407 -21.34 26.15 21.13
CA LYS A 407 -22.69 26.06 21.67
C LYS A 407 -23.73 25.89 20.57
N TYR A 408 -23.63 26.61 19.47
CA TYR A 408 -24.55 26.58 18.35
C TYR A 408 -24.55 25.18 17.68
N ILE A 409 -23.37 24.66 17.29
CA ILE A 409 -23.29 23.37 16.58
C ILE A 409 -23.64 22.16 17.46
N ASN A 410 -23.52 22.28 18.78
CA ASN A 410 -23.88 21.23 19.73
C ASN A 410 -25.29 21.37 20.31
N SER A 411 -26.07 22.36 19.85
CA SER A 411 -27.45 22.60 20.28
C SER A 411 -28.44 22.19 19.17
N TRP A 412 -29.49 21.49 19.55
CA TRP A 412 -30.63 21.23 18.67
C TRP A 412 -31.67 22.35 18.71
N ASN A 413 -31.57 23.27 19.67
CA ASN A 413 -32.46 24.36 19.89
C ASN A 413 -31.75 25.69 19.57
N VAL A 414 -32.05 26.24 18.39
CA VAL A 414 -31.43 27.48 17.85
C VAL A 414 -32.40 28.62 17.98
#